data_4a6c64b77b75185251ef36c1799b28a5
#
_entry.id   4a6c64b77b75185251ef36c1799b28a5
#
_cell.length_a   1.000
_cell.length_b   1.000
_cell.length_c   1.000
_cell.angle_alpha   90.00
_cell.angle_beta   90.00
_cell.angle_gamma   90.00
#
_symmetry.space_group_name_H-M   'P 1'
#
loop_
_entity.id
_entity.type
_entity.pdbx_description
1 polymer ?
#
loop_
_entity_poly.entity_id
_entity_poly.type
_entity_poly.pdbx_seq_one_letter_code
_entity_poly.pdbx_strand_id
1 'polypeptide(L)'
;MGRIGLPYDCCINEIASICMQNNIEIQGLFTHFPSADLLDDEFCSEQINRFKNFYHALEEKSIQIPLKHIANSSALVAYPESRLDAVRPGILLYGTYPSEAIKELITVENVATFKAKIIFLKYVSEGETVSYGRTFNCQRKTLVA
;
A
#
# COMPACT_ATOMS: atom_id res chain seq x y z
N MET A 1 -6.51 4.31 -7.40
CA MET A 1 -6.99 3.12 -6.67
C MET A 1 -8.48 2.88 -6.84
N GLY A 2 -9.35 3.89 -6.84
CA GLY A 2 -10.79 3.76 -7.18
C GLY A 2 -11.65 2.97 -6.17
N ARG A 3 -11.25 2.92 -4.89
CA ARG A 3 -11.99 2.18 -3.85
C ARG A 3 -12.97 3.04 -3.07
N ILE A 4 -12.50 4.17 -2.57
CA ILE A 4 -13.27 5.12 -1.74
C ILE A 4 -12.81 6.53 -2.10
N GLY A 5 -13.52 7.54 -1.59
CA GLY A 5 -13.21 8.95 -1.79
C GLY A 5 -13.90 9.55 -2.99
N LEU A 6 -13.51 10.75 -3.32
CA LEU A 6 -14.08 11.56 -4.39
C LEU A 6 -13.30 11.39 -5.70
N PRO A 7 -13.96 11.45 -6.88
CA PRO A 7 -13.28 11.50 -8.17
C PRO A 7 -12.42 12.76 -8.29
N TYR A 8 -11.23 12.63 -8.88
CA TYR A 8 -10.27 13.72 -9.01
C TYR A 8 -10.85 14.95 -9.74
N ASP A 9 -11.65 14.72 -10.78
CA ASP A 9 -12.06 15.76 -11.72
C ASP A 9 -13.14 16.74 -11.17
N CYS A 10 -13.87 16.35 -10.12
CA CYS A 10 -15.00 17.13 -9.61
C CYS A 10 -14.89 17.51 -8.13
N CYS A 11 -13.91 17.01 -7.40
CA CYS A 11 -13.93 17.07 -5.94
C CYS A 11 -13.52 18.41 -5.31
N ILE A 12 -12.94 19.37 -6.06
CA ILE A 12 -12.58 20.69 -5.49
C ILE A 12 -13.81 21.43 -4.97
N ASN A 13 -14.90 21.46 -5.75
CA ASN A 13 -16.12 22.15 -5.34
C ASN A 13 -16.86 21.39 -4.23
N GLU A 14 -16.81 20.06 -4.26
CA GLU A 14 -17.37 19.20 -3.21
C GLU A 14 -16.64 19.40 -1.89
N ILE A 15 -15.30 19.42 -1.90
CA ILE A 15 -14.50 19.70 -0.69
C ILE A 15 -14.78 21.12 -0.19
N ALA A 16 -14.85 22.12 -1.05
CA ALA A 16 -15.22 23.46 -0.66
C ALA A 16 -16.60 23.51 0.03
N SER A 17 -17.58 22.78 -0.52
CA SER A 17 -18.91 22.65 0.09
C SER A 17 -18.88 21.95 1.45
N ILE A 18 -18.05 20.93 1.62
CA ILE A 18 -17.87 20.22 2.91
C ILE A 18 -17.21 21.15 3.94
N CYS A 19 -16.20 21.94 3.54
CA CYS A 19 -15.54 22.90 4.42
C CYS A 19 -16.49 23.98 4.96
N MET A 20 -17.59 24.24 4.28
CA MET A 20 -18.61 25.22 4.74
C MET A 20 -19.57 24.66 5.78
N GLN A 21 -19.52 23.36 6.08
CA GLN A 21 -20.39 22.73 7.09
C GLN A 21 -19.86 23.05 8.50
N ASN A 22 -20.74 23.57 9.36
CA ASN A 22 -20.36 24.01 10.72
C ASN A 22 -19.94 22.90 11.69
N ASN A 23 -20.24 21.64 11.36
CA ASN A 23 -20.01 20.46 12.20
C ASN A 23 -18.97 19.49 11.63
N ILE A 24 -18.24 19.90 10.59
CA ILE A 24 -17.19 19.11 9.95
C ILE A 24 -15.89 19.90 9.94
N GLU A 25 -14.81 19.26 10.36
CA GLU A 25 -13.44 19.74 10.23
C GLU A 25 -12.66 18.76 9.33
N ILE A 26 -12.12 19.26 8.22
CA ILE A 26 -11.26 18.46 7.36
C ILE A 26 -9.83 18.54 7.90
N GLN A 27 -9.38 17.47 8.53
CA GLN A 27 -8.04 17.38 9.12
C GLN A 27 -6.97 16.91 8.15
N GLY A 28 -7.35 16.18 7.09
CA GLY A 28 -6.36 15.63 6.18
C GLY A 28 -6.89 15.32 4.78
N LEU A 29 -5.95 15.32 3.84
CA LEU A 29 -6.16 14.94 2.45
C LEU A 29 -5.21 13.78 2.10
N PHE A 30 -5.75 12.74 1.47
CA PHE A 30 -4.93 11.62 1.06
C PHE A 30 -5.38 10.97 -0.26
N THR A 31 -4.44 10.28 -0.89
CA THR A 31 -4.71 9.30 -1.94
C THR A 31 -3.97 8.00 -1.66
N HIS A 32 -4.10 7.00 -2.51
CA HIS A 32 -3.43 5.71 -2.34
C HIS A 32 -2.91 5.17 -3.66
N PHE A 33 -1.64 4.74 -3.67
CA PHE A 33 -0.99 4.16 -4.83
C PHE A 33 -1.45 2.72 -5.07
N PRO A 34 -1.80 2.35 -6.30
CA PRO A 34 -2.12 0.96 -6.66
C PRO A 34 -0.87 0.11 -6.98
N SER A 35 0.21 0.73 -7.47
CA SER A 35 1.36 0.05 -8.10
C SER A 35 2.73 0.59 -7.67
N ALA A 36 2.84 1.26 -6.52
CA ALA A 36 4.12 1.83 -6.05
C ALA A 36 5.19 0.78 -5.66
N ASP A 37 4.87 -0.50 -5.71
CA ASP A 37 5.79 -1.62 -5.59
C ASP A 37 6.53 -1.95 -6.90
N LEU A 38 6.09 -1.37 -8.02
CA LEU A 38 6.82 -1.32 -9.27
C LEU A 38 7.73 -0.09 -9.25
N LEU A 39 9.02 -0.29 -9.45
CA LEU A 39 9.97 0.83 -9.51
C LEU A 39 9.83 1.54 -10.87
N ASP A 40 10.09 2.85 -10.87
CA ASP A 40 10.03 3.71 -12.04
C ASP A 40 8.68 3.71 -12.79
N ASP A 41 7.59 3.52 -12.05
CA ASP A 41 6.23 3.58 -12.59
C ASP A 41 5.84 5.04 -12.87
N GLU A 42 5.73 5.40 -14.15
CA GLU A 42 5.28 6.72 -14.59
C GLU A 42 3.91 7.09 -14.01
N PHE A 43 3.03 6.11 -13.82
CA PHE A 43 1.73 6.32 -13.22
C PHE A 43 1.81 6.78 -11.76
N CYS A 44 2.77 6.28 -10.99
CA CYS A 44 3.01 6.75 -9.63
C CYS A 44 3.46 8.21 -9.60
N SER A 45 4.39 8.59 -10.49
CA SER A 45 4.86 9.97 -10.63
C SER A 45 3.72 10.91 -11.07
N GLU A 46 2.89 10.47 -12.01
CA GLU A 46 1.68 11.21 -12.41
C GLU A 46 0.71 11.38 -11.25
N GLN A 47 0.46 10.33 -10.44
CA GLN A 47 -0.41 10.41 -9.27
C GLN A 47 0.10 11.42 -8.23
N ILE A 48 1.41 11.46 -7.99
CA ILE A 48 2.04 12.43 -7.08
C ILE A 48 1.78 13.85 -7.59
N ASN A 49 2.02 14.09 -8.88
CA ASN A 49 1.82 15.40 -9.50
C ASN A 49 0.34 15.82 -9.49
N ARG A 50 -0.58 14.92 -9.81
CA ARG A 50 -2.03 15.17 -9.72
C ARG A 50 -2.44 15.55 -8.30
N PHE A 51 -1.93 14.85 -7.28
CA PHE A 51 -2.24 15.14 -5.89
C PHE A 51 -1.68 16.52 -5.47
N LYS A 52 -0.45 16.85 -5.87
CA LYS A 52 0.17 18.16 -5.61
C LYS A 52 -0.62 19.29 -6.25
N ASN A 53 -0.96 19.16 -7.53
CA ASN A 53 -1.77 20.15 -8.24
C ASN A 53 -3.14 20.33 -7.59
N PHE A 54 -3.72 19.24 -7.10
CA PHE A 54 -5.03 19.26 -6.43
C PHE A 54 -5.00 20.06 -5.13
N TYR A 55 -4.06 19.80 -4.22
CA TYR A 55 -4.02 20.55 -2.98
C TYR A 55 -3.62 22.01 -3.18
N HIS A 56 -2.76 22.33 -4.16
CA HIS A 56 -2.48 23.71 -4.53
C HIS A 56 -3.73 24.43 -5.04
N ALA A 57 -4.56 23.77 -5.87
CA ALA A 57 -5.83 24.36 -6.33
C ALA A 57 -6.83 24.60 -5.18
N LEU A 58 -6.77 23.84 -4.10
CA LEU A 58 -7.53 24.10 -2.86
C LEU A 58 -6.96 25.33 -2.12
N GLU A 59 -5.64 25.43 -2.01
CA GLU A 59 -4.95 26.57 -1.38
C GLU A 59 -5.24 27.88 -2.10
N GLU A 60 -5.30 27.89 -3.45
CA GLU A 60 -5.72 29.04 -4.26
C GLU A 60 -7.16 29.50 -3.95
N LYS A 61 -8.01 28.58 -3.51
CA LYS A 61 -9.37 28.89 -3.03
C LYS A 61 -9.41 29.22 -1.52
N SER A 62 -8.27 29.45 -0.89
CA SER A 62 -8.14 29.70 0.53
C SER A 62 -8.60 28.51 1.41
N ILE A 63 -8.63 27.29 0.87
CA ILE A 63 -8.92 26.06 1.61
C ILE A 63 -7.60 25.42 2.00
N GLN A 64 -7.26 25.51 3.28
CA GLN A 64 -6.06 24.89 3.84
C GLN A 64 -6.41 23.60 4.55
N ILE A 65 -5.82 22.48 4.11
CA ILE A 65 -5.94 21.19 4.76
C ILE A 65 -4.59 20.87 5.41
N PRO A 66 -4.54 20.72 6.74
CA PRO A 66 -3.27 20.70 7.47
C PRO A 66 -2.41 19.46 7.19
N LEU A 67 -3.03 18.29 6.99
CA LEU A 67 -2.31 17.03 6.83
C LEU A 67 -2.47 16.44 5.43
N LYS A 68 -1.38 16.34 4.69
CA LYS A 68 -1.34 15.70 3.37
C LYS A 68 -0.51 14.42 3.43
N HIS A 69 -1.06 13.27 3.02
CA HIS A 69 -0.33 12.02 3.06
C HIS A 69 -0.74 11.06 1.94
N ILE A 70 0.23 10.58 1.17
CA ILE A 70 -0.03 9.69 0.04
C ILE A 70 0.79 8.40 0.07
N ALA A 71 1.98 8.41 0.70
CA ALA A 71 2.88 7.27 0.71
C ALA A 71 2.32 6.08 1.49
N ASN A 72 2.21 4.93 0.83
CA ASN A 72 2.09 3.61 1.44
C ASN A 72 3.50 3.01 1.69
N SER A 73 3.59 1.73 2.06
CA SER A 73 4.88 1.06 2.33
C SER A 73 5.86 1.17 1.16
N SER A 74 5.42 0.90 -0.06
CA SER A 74 6.28 0.94 -1.25
C SER A 74 6.67 2.37 -1.60
N ALA A 75 5.71 3.28 -1.64
CA ALA A 75 5.97 4.67 -2.00
C ALA A 75 6.86 5.37 -0.96
N LEU A 76 6.77 5.01 0.32
CA LEU A 76 7.68 5.51 1.36
C LEU A 76 9.14 5.25 1.01
N VAL A 77 9.45 4.12 0.40
CA VAL A 77 10.82 3.71 0.04
C VAL A 77 11.20 4.24 -1.34
N ALA A 78 10.38 3.95 -2.36
CA ALA A 78 10.70 4.17 -3.76
C ALA A 78 10.47 5.60 -4.26
N TYR A 79 9.55 6.36 -3.64
CA TYR A 79 9.16 7.71 -4.11
C TYR A 79 9.26 8.74 -2.98
N PRO A 80 10.48 9.26 -2.67
CA PRO A 80 10.71 10.20 -1.57
C PRO A 80 9.79 11.44 -1.61
N GLU A 81 9.46 11.92 -2.79
CA GLU A 81 8.58 13.08 -3.02
C GLU A 81 7.11 12.83 -2.63
N SER A 82 6.74 11.57 -2.33
CA SER A 82 5.42 11.19 -1.82
C SER A 82 5.29 11.30 -0.30
N ARG A 83 6.39 11.57 0.42
CA ARG A 83 6.47 11.54 1.90
C ARG A 83 5.89 12.78 2.58
N LEU A 84 5.11 13.54 1.98
CA LEU A 84 4.53 14.82 2.43
C LEU A 84 4.54 15.03 3.98
N ASP A 85 3.38 15.33 4.58
CA ASP A 85 3.30 15.59 6.05
C ASP A 85 3.29 14.29 6.88
N ALA A 86 2.84 13.17 6.29
CA ALA A 86 2.81 11.86 6.95
C ALA A 86 2.90 10.69 5.96
N VAL A 87 3.23 9.51 6.48
CA VAL A 87 3.35 8.26 5.72
C VAL A 87 2.54 7.14 6.37
N ARG A 88 2.17 6.13 5.58
CA ARG A 88 1.37 4.97 6.02
C ARG A 88 2.07 3.64 5.73
N PRO A 89 3.13 3.29 6.49
CA PRO A 89 3.98 2.13 6.20
C PRO A 89 3.36 0.81 6.69
N GLY A 90 2.25 0.38 6.11
CA GLY A 90 1.50 -0.81 6.54
C GLY A 90 2.38 -2.06 6.67
N ILE A 91 2.61 -2.78 5.58
CA ILE A 91 3.29 -4.09 5.60
C ILE A 91 4.76 -4.02 6.04
N LEU A 92 5.46 -2.93 5.76
CA LEU A 92 6.85 -2.73 6.18
C LEU A 92 7.01 -2.67 7.71
N LEU A 93 6.01 -2.19 8.45
CA LEU A 93 6.04 -2.17 9.92
C LEU A 93 6.08 -3.57 10.53
N TYR A 94 5.60 -4.57 9.78
CA TYR A 94 5.63 -5.97 10.22
C TYR A 94 6.89 -6.71 9.77
N GLY A 95 7.83 -6.02 9.12
CA GLY A 95 9.05 -6.63 8.61
C GLY A 95 8.84 -7.44 7.33
N THR A 96 7.77 -7.15 6.58
CA THR A 96 7.46 -7.83 5.32
C THR A 96 7.59 -6.86 4.15
N TYR A 97 8.22 -7.31 3.09
CA TYR A 97 8.44 -6.49 1.89
C TYR A 97 7.23 -6.54 0.96
N PRO A 98 6.80 -5.38 0.39
CA PRO A 98 5.73 -5.35 -0.62
C PRO A 98 6.11 -6.08 -1.91
N SER A 99 7.38 -6.03 -2.31
CA SER A 99 7.93 -6.71 -3.49
C SER A 99 9.43 -6.96 -3.32
N GLU A 100 10.02 -7.81 -4.17
CA GLU A 100 11.49 -8.02 -4.18
C GLU A 100 12.24 -6.72 -4.54
N ALA A 101 11.69 -5.90 -5.44
CA ALA A 101 12.29 -4.62 -5.81
C ALA A 101 12.42 -3.66 -4.59
N ILE A 102 11.42 -3.61 -3.72
CA ILE A 102 11.48 -2.81 -2.49
C ILE A 102 12.48 -3.40 -1.48
N LYS A 103 12.63 -4.72 -1.44
CA LYS A 103 13.60 -5.39 -0.57
C LYS A 103 15.05 -5.02 -0.90
N GLU A 104 15.36 -4.72 -2.15
CA GLU A 104 16.69 -4.27 -2.56
C GLU A 104 17.01 -2.85 -2.06
N LEU A 105 16.00 -2.06 -1.73
CA LEU A 105 16.15 -0.64 -1.34
C LEU A 105 16.21 -0.41 0.17
N ILE A 106 15.70 -1.34 0.98
CA ILE A 106 15.63 -1.19 2.44
C ILE A 106 15.73 -2.53 3.15
N THR A 107 16.35 -2.53 4.32
CA THR A 107 16.36 -3.70 5.21
C THR A 107 15.37 -3.49 6.35
N VAL A 108 14.50 -4.47 6.58
CA VAL A 108 13.55 -4.51 7.71
C VAL A 108 13.66 -5.85 8.44
N GLU A 109 13.36 -5.85 9.74
CA GLU A 109 13.35 -7.04 10.57
C GLU A 109 11.91 -7.51 10.81
N ASN A 110 11.71 -8.83 10.77
CA ASN A 110 10.40 -9.40 11.09
C ASN A 110 10.04 -9.18 12.56
N VAL A 111 8.91 -8.54 12.82
CA VAL A 111 8.39 -8.29 14.16
C VAL A 111 7.42 -9.38 14.65
N ALA A 112 7.04 -10.31 13.77
CA ALA A 112 6.13 -11.40 14.09
C ALA A 112 6.72 -12.76 13.69
N THR A 113 6.50 -13.76 14.54
CA THR A 113 6.79 -15.16 14.22
C THR A 113 5.51 -15.96 14.26
N PHE A 114 5.16 -16.59 13.13
CA PHE A 114 4.04 -17.51 13.04
C PHE A 114 4.53 -18.93 13.32
N LYS A 115 3.92 -19.62 14.30
CA LYS A 115 4.28 -20.98 14.69
C LYS A 115 3.05 -21.87 14.72
N ALA A 116 3.21 -23.11 14.26
CA ALA A 116 2.20 -24.15 14.38
C ALA A 116 2.82 -25.43 14.94
N LYS A 117 2.06 -26.17 15.73
CA LYS A 117 2.46 -27.49 16.20
C LYS A 117 2.15 -28.54 15.13
N ILE A 118 3.11 -29.41 14.83
CA ILE A 118 2.86 -30.57 13.98
C ILE A 118 1.89 -31.51 14.71
N ILE A 119 0.77 -31.81 14.06
CA ILE A 119 -0.27 -32.69 14.63
C ILE A 119 -0.42 -34.01 13.89
N PHE A 120 0.15 -34.12 12.68
CA PHE A 120 0.11 -35.34 11.88
C PHE A 120 1.29 -35.41 10.92
N LEU A 121 1.82 -36.60 10.70
CA LEU A 121 2.88 -36.87 9.72
C LEU A 121 2.48 -38.03 8.82
N LYS A 122 2.69 -37.88 7.52
CA LYS A 122 2.52 -38.95 6.54
C LYS A 122 3.51 -38.88 5.40
N TYR A 123 3.80 -40.02 4.79
CA TYR A 123 4.51 -40.03 3.50
C TYR A 123 3.53 -39.92 2.34
N VAL A 124 3.88 -39.07 1.38
CA VAL A 124 3.20 -38.90 0.10
C VAL A 124 4.13 -39.41 -0.99
N SER A 125 3.60 -40.17 -1.94
CA SER A 125 4.39 -40.77 -3.01
C SER A 125 4.89 -39.72 -4.01
N GLU A 126 5.94 -40.08 -4.75
CA GLU A 126 6.40 -39.32 -5.89
C GLU A 126 5.28 -39.16 -6.93
N GLY A 127 5.18 -37.98 -7.53
CA GLY A 127 4.14 -37.62 -8.51
C GLY A 127 2.83 -37.13 -7.91
N GLU A 128 2.61 -37.37 -6.61
CA GLU A 128 1.42 -36.85 -5.91
C GLU A 128 1.57 -35.35 -5.59
N THR A 129 0.45 -34.69 -5.41
CA THR A 129 0.41 -33.25 -5.09
C THR A 129 -0.18 -32.97 -3.71
N VAL A 130 0.23 -31.85 -3.09
CA VAL A 130 -0.21 -31.47 -1.76
C VAL A 130 -0.98 -30.14 -1.79
N SER A 131 -2.08 -30.08 -1.00
CA SER A 131 -2.86 -28.89 -0.68
C SER A 131 -3.58 -28.25 -1.89
N TYR A 132 -4.21 -27.07 -1.62
CA TYR A 132 -5.00 -26.34 -2.59
C TYR A 132 -4.15 -25.85 -3.77
N GLY A 133 -4.77 -25.84 -4.95
CA GLY A 133 -4.11 -25.45 -6.18
C GLY A 133 -3.08 -26.47 -6.70
N ARG A 134 -2.77 -27.53 -5.94
CA ARG A 134 -1.82 -28.59 -6.31
C ARG A 134 -0.44 -28.04 -6.71
N THR A 135 -0.05 -26.92 -6.10
CA THR A 135 1.19 -26.19 -6.45
C THR A 135 2.46 -26.92 -6.04
N PHE A 136 2.38 -27.75 -4.99
CA PHE A 136 3.50 -28.58 -4.56
C PHE A 136 3.34 -30.00 -5.15
N ASN A 137 4.23 -30.38 -6.05
CA ASN A 137 4.33 -31.72 -6.61
C ASN A 137 5.51 -32.45 -6.00
N CYS A 138 5.28 -33.62 -5.41
CA CYS A 138 6.30 -34.44 -4.79
C CYS A 138 7.25 -35.05 -5.82
N GLN A 139 8.46 -34.49 -5.94
CA GLN A 139 9.50 -34.99 -6.85
C GLN A 139 10.20 -36.29 -6.36
N ARG A 140 9.85 -36.73 -5.15
CA ARG A 140 10.30 -37.95 -4.50
C ARG A 140 9.34 -38.32 -3.39
N LYS A 141 9.45 -39.51 -2.77
CA LYS A 141 8.72 -39.85 -1.56
C LYS A 141 8.98 -38.78 -0.50
N THR A 142 7.96 -38.00 -0.17
CA THR A 142 8.05 -36.78 0.66
C THR A 142 7.31 -36.97 1.98
N LEU A 143 7.95 -36.65 3.10
CA LEU A 143 7.29 -36.59 4.41
C LEU A 143 6.57 -35.25 4.50
N VAL A 144 5.26 -35.28 4.73
CA VAL A 144 4.38 -34.12 4.89
C VAL A 144 3.88 -34.06 6.34
N ALA A 145 3.89 -32.83 6.88
CA ALA A 145 3.46 -32.49 8.21
C ALA A 145 2.27 -31.52 8.20
#